data_d249fcf04530ce877af9924264fdeb5e
#
_entry.id   d249fcf04530ce877af9924264fdeb5e
#
_cell.length_a   1.000
_cell.length_b   1.000
_cell.length_c   1.000
_cell.angle_alpha   90.00
_cell.angle_beta   90.00
_cell.angle_gamma   90.00
#
_symmetry.space_group_name_H-M   'P 1'
#
loop_
_entity.id
_entity.type
_entity.pdbx_description
1 polymer ?
#
loop_
_entity_poly.entity_id
_entity_poly.type
_entity_poly.pdbx_seq_one_letter_code
_entity_poly.pdbx_strand_id
1 'polypeptide(L)'
;QFFLNNTTPISNELIPKFQVGNERLFADVQSHIRRELFEYLPPFRASISAYNISFGIFTYLAEQIKKTNVYDFIIIDTDSTFSDEKGDLIDHADKVFLVTRQDLYSVYKTNCMLGNINYSDSDKFLFLCNAFQTEYENTLLNAESHSAFMVNEYIHWIPECEKMHLDELAKVDGLQ
;
A
#
# COMPACT_ATOMS: atom_id res chain seq x y z
N GLN A 1 8.84 1.64 -5.93
CA GLN A 1 9.36 2.83 -6.66
C GLN A 1 10.26 2.47 -7.85
N PHE A 2 10.70 1.22 -7.97
CA PHE A 2 11.59 0.79 -9.07
C PHE A 2 10.91 0.80 -10.45
N PHE A 3 9.59 0.89 -10.50
CA PHE A 3 8.81 0.80 -11.72
C PHE A 3 8.38 2.17 -12.29
N LEU A 4 8.59 3.24 -11.53
CA LEU A 4 8.23 4.58 -11.98
C LEU A 4 9.37 5.19 -12.78
N ASN A 5 9.06 5.76 -13.95
CA ASN A 5 10.04 6.42 -14.80
C ASN A 5 10.60 7.71 -14.19
N ASN A 6 9.81 8.35 -13.31
CA ASN A 6 10.20 9.58 -12.65
C ASN A 6 10.16 9.43 -11.12
N THR A 7 11.31 9.20 -10.52
CA THR A 7 11.50 9.06 -9.06
C THR A 7 11.88 10.36 -8.36
N THR A 8 11.83 11.51 -9.04
CA THR A 8 12.13 12.79 -8.40
C THR A 8 11.22 13.03 -7.20
N PRO A 9 11.76 13.30 -6.02
CA PRO A 9 10.95 13.49 -4.82
C PRO A 9 10.01 14.70 -4.92
N ILE A 10 9.00 14.70 -4.05
CA ILE A 10 8.09 15.82 -3.86
C ILE A 10 8.87 17.10 -3.52
N SER A 11 8.36 18.26 -3.97
CA SER A 11 8.98 19.54 -3.66
C SER A 11 8.96 19.82 -2.15
N ASN A 12 10.06 20.37 -1.63
CA ASN A 12 10.14 20.76 -0.21
C ASN A 12 9.09 21.82 0.19
N GLU A 13 8.53 22.54 -0.79
CA GLU A 13 7.47 23.54 -0.57
C GLU A 13 6.15 22.90 -0.08
N LEU A 14 5.94 21.63 -0.38
CA LEU A 14 4.74 20.91 0.08
C LEU A 14 4.87 20.36 1.50
N ILE A 15 6.08 20.21 2.04
CA ILE A 15 6.27 19.65 3.38
C ILE A 15 5.46 20.41 4.43
N PRO A 16 5.50 21.78 4.50
CA PRO A 16 4.67 22.53 5.45
C PRO A 16 3.17 22.30 5.26
N LYS A 17 2.71 22.05 4.03
CA LYS A 17 1.30 21.77 3.75
C LYS A 17 0.85 20.45 4.37
N PHE A 18 1.69 19.41 4.26
CA PHE A 18 1.46 18.13 4.91
C PHE A 18 1.55 18.21 6.44
N GLN A 19 2.42 19.07 6.98
CA GLN A 19 2.54 19.26 8.43
C GLN A 19 1.30 19.90 9.04
N VAL A 20 0.68 20.85 8.33
CA VAL A 20 -0.49 21.60 8.83
C VAL A 20 -1.80 20.88 8.57
N GLY A 21 -1.96 20.28 7.39
CA GLY A 21 -3.16 19.52 7.01
C GLY A 21 -4.44 20.36 7.03
N ASN A 22 -4.58 21.30 6.10
CA ASN A 22 -5.76 22.14 6.00
C ASN A 22 -6.77 21.64 4.95
N GLU A 23 -7.96 22.27 4.91
CA GLU A 23 -9.05 21.92 3.99
C GLU A 23 -8.68 22.04 2.50
N ARG A 24 -7.56 22.68 2.16
CA ARG A 24 -7.07 22.86 0.80
C ARG A 24 -5.90 21.94 0.45
N LEU A 25 -5.57 20.97 1.31
CA LEU A 25 -4.42 20.12 1.11
C LEU A 25 -4.41 19.44 -0.27
N PHE A 26 -5.54 18.90 -0.71
CA PHE A 26 -5.63 18.31 -2.04
C PHE A 26 -5.36 19.32 -3.15
N ALA A 27 -5.93 20.52 -3.07
CA ALA A 27 -5.69 21.57 -4.06
C ALA A 27 -4.20 22.00 -4.11
N ASP A 28 -3.55 22.06 -2.95
CA ASP A 28 -2.12 22.38 -2.85
C ASP A 28 -1.23 21.28 -3.46
N VAL A 29 -1.65 20.02 -3.32
CA VAL A 29 -0.90 18.83 -3.79
C VAL A 29 -1.18 18.50 -5.25
N GLN A 30 -2.37 18.82 -5.75
CA GLN A 30 -2.85 18.41 -7.08
C GLN A 30 -1.90 18.78 -8.22
N SER A 31 -1.29 19.98 -8.17
CA SER A 31 -0.33 20.41 -9.20
C SER A 31 0.99 19.63 -9.20
N HIS A 32 1.23 18.82 -8.17
CA HIS A 32 2.43 17.99 -8.00
C HIS A 32 2.18 16.51 -8.26
N ILE A 33 0.91 16.13 -8.46
CA ILE A 33 0.54 14.77 -8.88
C ILE A 33 1.13 14.51 -10.26
N ARG A 34 1.76 13.36 -10.41
CA ARG A 34 2.34 12.92 -11.68
C ARG A 34 1.49 11.87 -12.31
N ARG A 35 1.54 11.82 -13.63
CA ARG A 35 0.78 10.87 -14.43
C ARG A 35 1.72 10.03 -15.27
N GLU A 36 1.59 8.71 -15.10
CA GLU A 36 2.16 7.69 -15.96
C GLU A 36 1.03 6.75 -16.44
N LEU A 37 1.05 5.47 -16.08
CA LEU A 37 -0.11 4.58 -16.27
C LEU A 37 -1.25 4.92 -15.30
N PHE A 38 -0.91 5.47 -14.15
CA PHE A 38 -1.82 6.01 -13.15
C PHE A 38 -1.27 7.34 -12.61
N GLU A 39 -2.10 8.06 -11.89
CA GLU A 39 -1.67 9.27 -11.19
C GLU A 39 -1.14 8.93 -9.81
N TYR A 40 -0.02 9.54 -9.41
CA TYR A 40 0.60 9.27 -8.13
C TYR A 40 1.23 10.51 -7.50
N LEU A 41 1.26 10.51 -6.17
CA LEU A 41 1.99 11.49 -5.41
C LEU A 41 3.48 11.10 -5.39
N PRO A 42 4.40 11.99 -5.79
CA PRO A 42 5.83 11.70 -5.73
C PRO A 42 6.30 11.34 -4.32
N PRO A 43 7.33 10.50 -4.19
CA PRO A 43 7.85 10.10 -2.90
C PRO A 43 8.46 11.27 -2.13
N PHE A 44 8.45 11.19 -0.81
CA PHE A 44 9.25 12.08 0.03
C PHE A 44 10.73 11.67 -0.04
N ARG A 45 11.65 12.64 0.17
CA ARG A 45 13.10 12.37 0.19
C ARG A 45 13.54 11.55 1.40
N ALA A 46 12.81 11.65 2.50
CA ALA A 46 13.05 10.92 3.74
C ALA A 46 11.72 10.37 4.26
N SER A 47 11.76 9.62 5.36
CA SER A 47 10.54 9.17 6.02
C SER A 47 9.68 10.37 6.44
N ILE A 48 8.36 10.21 6.43
CA ILE A 48 7.44 11.28 6.83
C ILE A 48 7.67 11.72 8.28
N SER A 49 8.09 10.80 9.14
CA SER A 49 8.46 11.10 10.53
C SER A 49 9.65 12.05 10.64
N ALA A 50 10.63 11.99 9.72
CA ALA A 50 11.74 12.93 9.67
C ALA A 50 11.31 14.37 9.36
N TYR A 51 10.13 14.53 8.77
CA TYR A 51 9.52 15.83 8.50
C TYR A 51 8.46 16.22 9.53
N ASN A 52 8.28 15.46 10.61
CA ASN A 52 7.19 15.63 11.58
C ASN A 52 5.80 15.66 10.91
N ILE A 53 5.63 14.84 9.87
CA ILE A 53 4.34 14.64 9.20
C ILE A 53 3.65 13.46 9.86
N SER A 54 2.44 13.68 10.40
CA SER A 54 1.57 12.62 10.91
C SER A 54 1.07 11.74 9.76
N PHE A 55 1.01 10.43 9.97
CA PHE A 55 0.47 9.51 8.97
C PHE A 55 -1.01 9.76 8.69
N GLY A 56 -1.77 10.19 9.69
CA GLY A 56 -3.20 10.54 9.58
C GLY A 56 -3.52 11.59 8.51
N ILE A 57 -2.50 12.37 8.08
CA ILE A 57 -2.67 13.33 6.98
C ILE A 57 -3.07 12.66 5.66
N PHE A 58 -2.66 11.40 5.42
CA PHE A 58 -3.00 10.67 4.20
C PHE A 58 -4.45 10.20 4.21
N THR A 59 -4.98 9.83 5.38
CA THR A 59 -6.42 9.56 5.55
C THR A 59 -7.21 10.81 5.22
N TYR A 60 -6.82 11.95 5.76
CA TYR A 60 -7.46 13.23 5.51
C TYR A 60 -7.37 13.65 4.04
N LEU A 61 -6.22 13.48 3.39
CA LEU A 61 -6.04 13.75 1.97
C LEU A 61 -6.94 12.84 1.12
N ALA A 62 -7.02 11.54 1.44
CA ALA A 62 -7.89 10.60 0.73
C ALA A 62 -9.36 11.01 0.83
N GLU A 63 -9.82 11.45 1.99
CA GLU A 63 -11.17 11.97 2.17
C GLU A 63 -11.45 13.23 1.32
N GLN A 64 -10.47 14.13 1.21
CA GLN A 64 -10.60 15.31 0.35
C GLN A 64 -10.70 14.90 -1.12
N ILE A 65 -9.86 13.98 -1.56
CA ILE A 65 -9.86 13.44 -2.93
C ILE A 65 -11.21 12.75 -3.22
N LYS A 66 -11.69 11.91 -2.31
CA LYS A 66 -12.97 11.18 -2.45
C LYS A 66 -14.14 12.14 -2.70
N LYS A 67 -14.17 13.30 -2.03
CA LYS A 67 -15.22 14.32 -2.21
C LYS A 67 -15.24 14.96 -3.61
N THR A 68 -14.15 14.88 -4.34
CA THR A 68 -14.07 15.48 -5.70
C THR A 68 -14.62 14.57 -6.78
N ASN A 69 -14.75 13.27 -6.53
CA ASN A 69 -15.15 12.25 -7.52
C ASN A 69 -14.30 12.28 -8.81
N VAL A 70 -13.03 12.68 -8.71
CA VAL A 70 -12.10 12.73 -9.86
C VAL A 70 -11.48 11.37 -10.14
N TYR A 71 -11.35 10.53 -9.12
CA TYR A 71 -10.70 9.24 -9.21
C TYR A 71 -11.68 8.10 -8.91
N ASP A 72 -11.61 7.03 -9.68
CA ASP A 72 -12.35 5.78 -9.43
C ASP A 72 -11.76 5.01 -8.24
N PHE A 73 -10.43 5.07 -8.08
CA PHE A 73 -9.70 4.41 -7.01
C PHE A 73 -8.65 5.33 -6.39
N ILE A 74 -8.50 5.24 -5.08
CA ILE A 74 -7.41 5.85 -4.31
C ILE A 74 -6.66 4.73 -3.62
N ILE A 75 -5.41 4.51 -3.99
CA ILE A 75 -4.55 3.45 -3.43
C ILE A 75 -3.52 4.09 -2.53
N ILE A 76 -3.47 3.65 -1.27
CA ILE A 76 -2.48 4.07 -0.29
C ILE A 76 -1.62 2.86 0.05
N ASP A 77 -0.37 2.88 -0.43
CA ASP A 77 0.63 1.87 -0.10
C ASP A 77 1.33 2.24 1.20
N THR A 78 1.38 1.30 2.14
CA THR A 78 1.99 1.50 3.46
C THR A 78 3.10 0.48 3.72
N ASP A 79 4.03 0.84 4.60
CA ASP A 79 4.98 -0.14 5.12
C ASP A 79 4.30 -1.12 6.12
N SER A 80 5.02 -2.17 6.49
CA SER A 80 4.53 -3.24 7.38
C SER A 80 4.52 -2.89 8.87
N THR A 81 4.84 -1.66 9.26
CA THR A 81 4.72 -1.22 10.67
C THR A 81 3.28 -0.87 10.98
N PHE A 82 2.83 -1.15 12.19
CA PHE A 82 1.51 -0.76 12.65
C PHE A 82 1.59 0.49 13.55
N SER A 83 0.59 1.36 13.43
CA SER A 83 0.36 2.49 14.33
C SER A 83 -1.14 2.77 14.42
N ASP A 84 -1.58 3.48 15.44
CA ASP A 84 -2.98 3.85 15.62
C ASP A 84 -3.51 4.63 14.39
N GLU A 85 -2.70 5.53 13.85
CA GLU A 85 -3.06 6.30 12.64
C GLU A 85 -3.26 5.42 11.40
N LYS A 86 -2.53 4.30 11.28
CA LYS A 86 -2.76 3.30 10.22
C LYS A 86 -4.00 2.46 10.52
N GLY A 87 -4.29 2.20 11.77
CA GLY A 87 -5.57 1.62 12.18
C GLY A 87 -6.73 2.47 11.72
N ASP A 88 -6.68 3.78 11.97
CA ASP A 88 -7.68 4.74 11.51
C ASP A 88 -7.81 4.74 9.97
N LEU A 89 -6.70 4.67 9.24
CA LEU A 89 -6.72 4.56 7.78
C LEU A 89 -7.44 3.28 7.32
N ILE A 90 -7.11 2.16 7.97
CA ILE A 90 -7.75 0.86 7.69
C ILE A 90 -9.26 0.97 7.92
N ASP A 91 -9.72 1.62 8.97
CA ASP A 91 -11.14 1.79 9.28
C ASP A 91 -11.87 2.63 8.21
N HIS A 92 -11.20 3.63 7.62
CA HIS A 92 -11.76 4.48 6.56
C HIS A 92 -11.68 3.87 5.16
N ALA A 93 -10.84 2.88 4.94
CA ALA A 93 -10.67 2.23 3.65
C ALA A 93 -11.91 1.39 3.27
N ASP A 94 -12.30 1.41 2.00
CA ASP A 94 -13.37 0.55 1.47
C ASP A 94 -12.87 -0.89 1.27
N LYS A 95 -11.58 -1.08 0.94
CA LYS A 95 -10.89 -2.38 0.80
C LYS A 95 -9.48 -2.30 1.35
N VAL A 96 -9.03 -3.39 1.95
CA VAL A 96 -7.69 -3.53 2.53
C VAL A 96 -7.02 -4.77 1.95
N PHE A 97 -5.92 -4.59 1.26
CA PHE A 97 -5.10 -5.67 0.77
C PHE A 97 -3.95 -5.93 1.73
N LEU A 98 -3.98 -7.07 2.40
CA LEU A 98 -2.92 -7.54 3.28
C LEU A 98 -1.98 -8.45 2.51
N VAL A 99 -0.82 -7.91 2.14
CA VAL A 99 0.15 -8.64 1.33
C VAL A 99 1.16 -9.34 2.24
N THR A 100 1.21 -10.66 2.12
CA THR A 100 2.15 -11.52 2.83
C THR A 100 3.02 -12.30 1.85
N ARG A 101 3.92 -13.15 2.36
CA ARG A 101 4.68 -14.14 1.60
C ARG A 101 4.49 -15.50 2.23
N GLN A 102 4.90 -16.57 1.52
CA GLN A 102 4.73 -17.95 1.97
C GLN A 102 5.69 -18.37 3.11
N ASP A 103 6.65 -17.54 3.48
CA ASP A 103 7.60 -17.85 4.54
C ASP A 103 7.02 -17.60 5.94
N LEU A 104 7.50 -18.38 6.93
CA LEU A 104 7.01 -18.35 8.32
C LEU A 104 7.11 -16.97 8.97
N TYR A 105 8.16 -16.21 8.66
CA TYR A 105 8.35 -14.88 9.23
C TYR A 105 7.30 -13.88 8.75
N SER A 106 6.98 -13.93 7.47
CA SER A 106 5.92 -13.10 6.88
C SER A 106 4.54 -13.45 7.45
N VAL A 107 4.25 -14.75 7.62
CA VAL A 107 3.01 -15.21 8.26
C VAL A 107 2.92 -14.71 9.71
N TYR A 108 4.01 -14.86 10.48
CA TYR A 108 4.06 -14.38 11.86
C TYR A 108 3.83 -12.87 11.96
N LYS A 109 4.48 -12.07 11.11
CA LYS A 109 4.27 -10.62 11.05
C LYS A 109 2.82 -10.25 10.76
N THR A 110 2.21 -10.91 9.77
CA THR A 110 0.82 -10.69 9.43
C THR A 110 -0.11 -11.01 10.60
N ASN A 111 0.12 -12.15 11.28
CA ASN A 111 -0.63 -12.50 12.49
C ASN A 111 -0.51 -11.42 13.59
N CYS A 112 0.70 -10.92 13.83
CA CYS A 112 0.92 -9.84 14.82
C CYS A 112 0.16 -8.57 14.46
N MET A 113 0.13 -8.22 13.16
CA MET A 113 -0.62 -7.06 12.70
C MET A 113 -2.13 -7.25 12.88
N LEU A 114 -2.66 -8.43 12.54
CA LEU A 114 -4.08 -8.76 12.71
C LEU A 114 -4.55 -8.70 14.18
N GLY A 115 -3.63 -8.92 15.13
CA GLY A 115 -3.91 -8.74 16.55
C GLY A 115 -4.21 -7.28 16.95
N ASN A 116 -3.91 -6.31 16.10
CA ASN A 116 -4.09 -4.89 16.37
C ASN A 116 -5.22 -4.26 15.54
N ILE A 117 -5.86 -5.01 14.65
CA ILE A 117 -6.95 -4.51 13.80
C ILE A 117 -8.17 -5.40 13.94
N ASN A 118 -9.34 -4.82 13.77
CA ASN A 118 -10.58 -5.58 13.69
C ASN A 118 -10.81 -6.04 12.23
N TYR A 119 -10.36 -7.26 11.90
CA TYR A 119 -10.48 -7.84 10.55
C TYR A 119 -11.67 -8.81 10.38
N SER A 120 -12.67 -8.71 11.24
CA SER A 120 -13.86 -9.59 11.20
C SER A 120 -14.76 -9.36 9.98
N ASP A 121 -14.62 -8.22 9.29
CA ASP A 121 -15.33 -7.93 8.05
C ASP A 121 -14.61 -8.62 6.87
N SER A 122 -15.09 -9.82 6.50
CA SER A 122 -14.49 -10.62 5.44
C SER A 122 -14.51 -9.97 4.05
N ASP A 123 -15.48 -9.10 3.79
CA ASP A 123 -15.61 -8.44 2.49
C ASP A 123 -14.65 -7.26 2.32
N LYS A 124 -14.19 -6.69 3.41
CA LYS A 124 -13.25 -5.57 3.41
C LYS A 124 -11.80 -6.01 3.23
N PHE A 125 -11.42 -7.14 3.84
CA PHE A 125 -10.04 -7.61 3.91
C PHE A 125 -9.77 -8.70 2.87
N LEU A 126 -8.71 -8.50 2.07
CA LEU A 126 -8.23 -9.45 1.09
C LEU A 126 -6.76 -9.78 1.38
N PHE A 127 -6.50 -11.06 1.61
CA PHE A 127 -5.17 -11.57 1.89
C PHE A 127 -4.51 -12.09 0.61
N LEU A 128 -3.38 -11.51 0.26
CA LEU A 128 -2.62 -11.85 -0.93
C LEU A 128 -1.27 -12.45 -0.55
N CYS A 129 -0.92 -13.60 -1.12
CA CYS A 129 0.42 -14.13 -1.03
C CYS A 129 1.22 -13.68 -2.25
N ASN A 130 2.16 -12.77 -2.06
CA ASN A 130 3.02 -12.26 -3.13
C ASN A 130 4.29 -13.10 -3.28
N ALA A 131 4.83 -13.14 -4.50
CA ALA A 131 6.03 -13.87 -4.88
C ALA A 131 5.96 -15.36 -4.50
N PHE A 132 4.79 -15.97 -4.72
CA PHE A 132 4.55 -17.37 -4.43
C PHE A 132 5.34 -18.28 -5.40
N GLN A 133 6.01 -19.29 -4.86
CA GLN A 133 6.80 -20.25 -5.59
C GLN A 133 6.35 -21.65 -5.18
N THR A 134 5.91 -22.44 -6.15
CA THR A 134 5.33 -23.79 -5.92
C THR A 134 6.36 -24.83 -5.47
N GLU A 135 7.64 -24.61 -5.77
CA GLU A 135 8.75 -25.48 -5.38
C GLU A 135 9.17 -25.34 -3.91
N TYR A 136 8.72 -24.29 -3.23
CA TYR A 136 9.00 -24.10 -1.81
C TYR A 136 7.81 -24.52 -0.95
N GLU A 137 8.12 -24.92 0.29
CA GLU A 137 7.08 -25.22 1.26
C GLU A 137 6.16 -24.01 1.47
N ASN A 138 4.87 -24.24 1.34
CA ASN A 138 3.88 -23.21 1.61
C ASN A 138 3.44 -23.26 3.08
N THR A 139 4.08 -22.47 3.92
CA THR A 139 3.77 -22.40 5.34
C THR A 139 2.36 -21.85 5.62
N LEU A 140 1.73 -21.17 4.67
CA LEU A 140 0.35 -20.70 4.79
C LEU A 140 -0.68 -21.85 4.78
N LEU A 141 -0.32 -22.99 4.19
CA LEU A 141 -1.15 -24.21 4.18
C LEU A 141 -0.77 -25.18 5.31
N ASN A 142 0.32 -24.91 6.00
CA ASN A 142 0.77 -25.77 7.10
C ASN A 142 -0.01 -25.44 8.38
N ALA A 143 -0.69 -26.44 8.94
CA ALA A 143 -1.42 -26.27 10.20
C ALA A 143 -0.52 -25.83 11.37
N GLU A 144 0.79 -26.13 11.31
CA GLU A 144 1.77 -25.72 12.33
C GLU A 144 2.10 -24.22 12.26
N SER A 145 1.88 -23.56 11.14
CA SER A 145 2.13 -22.11 10.98
C SER A 145 1.17 -21.25 11.79
N HIS A 146 0.06 -21.82 12.25
CA HIS A 146 -0.99 -21.12 13.02
C HIS A 146 -1.40 -19.78 12.36
N SER A 147 -1.55 -19.77 11.04
CA SER A 147 -2.05 -18.60 10.33
C SER A 147 -3.45 -18.22 10.84
N ALA A 148 -3.61 -16.97 11.27
CA ALA A 148 -4.89 -16.43 11.72
C ALA A 148 -5.79 -15.98 10.55
N PHE A 149 -5.33 -16.16 9.29
CA PHE A 149 -6.01 -15.72 8.09
C PHE A 149 -5.93 -16.79 6.99
N MET A 150 -6.82 -16.68 6.02
CA MET A 150 -6.78 -17.48 4.80
C MET A 150 -6.39 -16.60 3.63
N VAL A 151 -5.48 -17.08 2.78
CA VAL A 151 -5.09 -16.38 1.57
C VAL A 151 -6.21 -16.46 0.54
N ASN A 152 -6.62 -15.31 0.01
CA ASN A 152 -7.62 -15.23 -1.05
C ASN A 152 -6.99 -15.52 -2.42
N GLU A 153 -5.80 -14.95 -2.67
CA GLU A 153 -5.14 -15.05 -3.97
C GLU A 153 -3.62 -15.20 -3.83
N TYR A 154 -3.02 -15.96 -4.76
CA TYR A 154 -1.59 -16.19 -4.86
C TYR A 154 -1.03 -15.52 -6.12
N ILE A 155 -0.14 -14.55 -5.92
CA ILE A 155 0.58 -13.89 -7.01
C ILE A 155 1.92 -14.60 -7.16
N HIS A 156 2.07 -15.35 -8.25
CA HIS A 156 3.28 -16.11 -8.52
C HIS A 156 4.50 -15.18 -8.71
N TRP A 157 5.66 -15.68 -8.28
CA TRP A 157 6.90 -14.99 -8.53
C TRP A 157 7.26 -15.07 -10.02
N ILE A 158 7.49 -13.90 -10.61
CA ILE A 158 7.87 -13.75 -12.01
C ILE A 158 9.26 -13.08 -12.02
N PRO A 159 10.35 -13.84 -12.28
CA PRO A 159 11.72 -13.31 -12.20
C PRO A 159 11.97 -12.10 -13.09
N GLU A 160 11.32 -12.07 -14.25
CA GLU A 160 11.44 -11.02 -15.24
C GLU A 160 10.95 -9.67 -14.69
N CYS A 161 9.94 -9.68 -13.82
CA CYS A 161 9.35 -8.47 -13.25
C CYS A 161 10.32 -7.69 -12.35
N GLU A 162 11.37 -8.32 -11.82
CA GLU A 162 12.33 -7.63 -10.95
C GLU A 162 13.12 -6.50 -11.65
N LYS A 163 13.16 -6.52 -12.97
CA LYS A 163 13.97 -5.60 -13.78
C LYS A 163 13.15 -4.76 -14.76
N MET A 164 11.83 -4.94 -14.79
CA MET A 164 10.94 -4.27 -15.72
C MET A 164 10.51 -2.88 -15.22
N HIS A 165 10.31 -1.97 -16.16
CA HIS A 165 9.60 -0.73 -15.90
C HIS A 165 8.08 -0.97 -15.89
N LEU A 166 7.33 -0.04 -15.31
CA LEU A 166 5.88 -0.18 -15.10
C LEU A 166 5.09 -0.40 -16.41
N ASP A 167 5.49 0.27 -17.48
CA ASP A 167 4.88 0.13 -18.81
C ASP A 167 5.18 -1.23 -19.48
N GLU A 168 6.24 -1.90 -19.05
CA GLU A 168 6.57 -3.26 -19.48
C GLU A 168 5.79 -4.29 -18.66
N LEU A 169 5.66 -4.08 -17.34
CA LEU A 169 4.88 -4.94 -16.45
C LEU A 169 3.42 -5.09 -16.91
N ALA A 170 2.81 -4.00 -17.38
CA ALA A 170 1.43 -4.02 -17.88
C ALA A 170 1.22 -4.93 -19.10
N LYS A 171 2.30 -5.41 -19.72
CA LYS A 171 2.28 -6.29 -20.91
C LYS A 171 2.60 -7.75 -20.56
N VAL A 172 2.95 -8.04 -19.31
CA VAL A 172 3.30 -9.40 -18.87
C VAL A 172 2.03 -10.24 -18.77
N ASP A 173 1.98 -11.35 -19.52
CA ASP A 173 0.92 -12.34 -19.40
C ASP A 173 0.93 -12.95 -18.01
N GLY A 174 -0.22 -12.97 -17.35
CA GLY A 174 -0.37 -13.51 -15.99
C GLY A 174 -0.46 -12.43 -14.89
N LEU A 175 -0.31 -11.15 -15.25
CA LEU A 175 -0.69 -10.02 -14.40
C LEU A 175 -2.03 -9.37 -14.83
N GLN A 176 -2.70 -9.98 -15.83
CA GLN A 176 -4.01 -9.57 -16.33
C GLN A 176 -5.14 -10.33 -15.63
#